data_ec67228c3cc35a4ccc14a911971ae146
#
_entry.id   ec67228c3cc35a4ccc14a911971ae146
#
_cell.length_a   1.000
_cell.length_b   1.000
_cell.length_c   1.000
_cell.angle_alpha   90.00
_cell.angle_beta   90.00
_cell.angle_gamma   90.00
#
_symmetry.space_group_name_H-M   'P 1'
#
loop_
_entity.id
_entity.type
_entity.pdbx_description
1 polymer ?
#
loop_
_entity_poly.entity_id
_entity_poly.type
_entity_poly.pdbx_seq_one_letter_code
_entity_poly.pdbx_strand_id
1 'polypeptide(L)'
;MKSRELPQWSDFWQQGFITTFGPSMPDNYQGAVSDFWRAQLASLDNGARILDIACGNGAIAMLAAGVSKEAGKDFQITACDLAEINENVTGSDDINELRGNIKFQSKVGNEKLPFKAGSFDLVVSHYGLEYGDLPHSISEVRRVLAPGGTFVALAHHSDSPLIQAARSESKTYVSVLKDLNILGRVRAYFGALGNPTNQQELQDAMIKARPLSTSVNEGVATMKKQYPNSD
;
A
#
# COMPACT_ATOMS: atom_id res chain seq x y z
N MET A 1 -7.44 -13.70 -16.60
CA MET A 1 -6.49 -13.81 -15.47
C MET A 1 -7.27 -13.55 -14.19
N LYS A 2 -7.07 -14.35 -13.13
CA LYS A 2 -7.64 -14.02 -11.83
C LYS A 2 -6.92 -12.77 -11.33
N SER A 3 -7.65 -11.72 -10.97
CA SER A 3 -7.10 -10.57 -10.26
C SER A 3 -6.35 -11.10 -9.04
N ARG A 4 -5.10 -10.73 -8.91
CA ARG A 4 -4.27 -11.14 -7.76
C ARG A 4 -4.78 -10.33 -6.56
N GLU A 5 -5.63 -10.93 -5.75
CA GLU A 5 -6.01 -10.32 -4.47
C GLU A 5 -4.72 -10.02 -3.69
N LEU A 6 -4.63 -8.80 -3.19
CA LEU A 6 -3.53 -8.34 -2.36
C LEU A 6 -4.08 -8.09 -0.93
N PRO A 7 -4.30 -9.16 -0.14
CA PRO A 7 -4.97 -9.05 1.15
C PRO A 7 -4.27 -8.09 2.11
N GLN A 8 -2.94 -7.93 1.99
CA GLN A 8 -2.17 -6.98 2.81
C GLN A 8 -2.63 -5.53 2.64
N TRP A 9 -3.11 -5.12 1.46
CA TRP A 9 -3.64 -3.78 1.26
C TRP A 9 -5.02 -3.62 1.87
N SER A 10 -5.88 -4.64 1.79
CA SER A 10 -7.16 -4.62 2.50
C SER A 10 -6.95 -4.52 4.01
N ASP A 11 -6.07 -5.34 4.58
CA ASP A 11 -5.73 -5.29 6.01
C ASP A 11 -5.16 -3.93 6.43
N PHE A 12 -4.36 -3.30 5.56
CA PHE A 12 -3.82 -1.97 5.81
C PHE A 12 -4.93 -0.91 5.82
N TRP A 13 -5.77 -0.86 4.77
CA TRP A 13 -6.82 0.14 4.65
C TRP A 13 -7.90 -0.01 5.73
N GLN A 14 -8.14 -1.23 6.23
CA GLN A 14 -9.07 -1.46 7.34
C GLN A 14 -8.62 -0.83 8.67
N GLN A 15 -7.36 -0.41 8.80
CA GLN A 15 -6.91 0.39 9.96
C GLN A 15 -7.42 1.84 9.94
N GLY A 16 -8.06 2.27 8.86
CA GLY A 16 -8.70 3.58 8.75
C GLY A 16 -7.76 4.73 8.34
N PHE A 17 -6.51 4.46 7.98
CA PHE A 17 -5.58 5.49 7.51
C PHE A 17 -6.00 6.02 6.14
N ILE A 18 -5.83 7.34 5.93
CA ILE A 18 -6.16 8.00 4.67
C ILE A 18 -5.02 7.82 3.66
N THR A 19 -3.78 7.85 4.14
CA THR A 19 -2.57 7.73 3.30
C THR A 19 -1.76 6.50 3.69
N THR A 20 -0.84 6.06 2.84
CA THR A 20 0.10 4.96 3.12
C THR A 20 1.13 5.29 4.21
N PHE A 21 1.19 6.54 4.66
CA PHE A 21 2.06 6.96 5.78
C PHE A 21 1.45 6.67 7.15
N GLY A 22 0.19 6.22 7.20
CA GLY A 22 -0.48 5.80 8.44
C GLY A 22 -0.45 6.89 9.52
N PRO A 23 -0.08 6.55 10.78
CA PRO A 23 -0.09 7.50 11.89
C PRO A 23 0.85 8.69 11.72
N SER A 24 1.88 8.58 10.85
CA SER A 24 2.82 9.67 10.59
C SER A 24 2.19 10.81 9.77
N MET A 25 1.07 10.54 9.11
CA MET A 25 0.29 11.52 8.36
C MET A 25 -1.20 11.24 8.60
N PRO A 26 -1.74 11.63 9.76
CA PRO A 26 -3.11 11.31 10.16
C PRO A 26 -4.16 12.00 9.28
N ASP A 27 -3.81 13.17 8.77
CA ASP A 27 -4.61 13.91 7.80
C ASP A 27 -4.22 13.51 6.37
N ASN A 28 -4.76 14.21 5.38
CA ASN A 28 -4.42 13.99 3.99
C ASN A 28 -3.05 14.60 3.62
N TYR A 29 -2.55 14.35 2.41
CA TYR A 29 -1.33 14.91 1.87
C TYR A 29 -1.30 16.42 1.96
N GLN A 30 -0.11 16.97 2.31
CA GLN A 30 0.15 18.41 2.43
C GLN A 30 1.38 18.79 1.57
N GLY A 31 1.65 20.09 1.46
CA GLY A 31 2.80 20.63 0.74
C GLY A 31 2.82 20.21 -0.73
N ALA A 32 3.99 19.92 -1.27
CA ALA A 32 4.21 19.71 -2.70
C ALA A 32 3.31 18.64 -3.34
N VAL A 33 2.97 17.57 -2.62
CA VAL A 33 2.05 16.51 -3.13
C VAL A 33 0.64 17.06 -3.26
N SER A 34 0.14 17.71 -2.21
CA SER A 34 -1.17 18.37 -2.25
C SER A 34 -1.23 19.43 -3.32
N ASP A 35 -0.21 20.29 -3.41
CA ASP A 35 -0.13 21.40 -4.37
C ASP A 35 -0.15 20.89 -5.82
N PHE A 36 0.60 19.81 -6.09
CA PHE A 36 0.58 19.16 -7.41
C PHE A 36 -0.83 18.70 -7.81
N TRP A 37 -1.51 17.96 -6.93
CA TRP A 37 -2.85 17.44 -7.24
C TRP A 37 -3.88 18.57 -7.33
N ARG A 38 -3.83 19.54 -6.44
CA ARG A 38 -4.71 20.72 -6.47
C ARG A 38 -4.56 21.52 -7.77
N ALA A 39 -3.34 21.66 -8.29
CA ALA A 39 -3.09 22.31 -9.58
C ALA A 39 -3.76 21.55 -10.75
N GLN A 40 -3.69 20.23 -10.78
CA GLN A 40 -4.36 19.42 -11.81
C GLN A 40 -5.89 19.58 -11.72
N LEU A 41 -6.44 19.55 -10.51
CA LEU A 41 -7.88 19.61 -10.24
C LEU A 41 -8.45 21.03 -10.50
N ALA A 42 -7.69 22.06 -10.19
CA ALA A 42 -8.13 23.45 -10.36
C ALA A 42 -8.40 23.81 -11.83
N SER A 43 -7.73 23.15 -12.78
CA SER A 43 -7.89 23.39 -14.22
C SER A 43 -9.17 22.79 -14.82
N LEU A 44 -9.88 21.92 -14.09
CA LEU A 44 -11.08 21.24 -14.58
C LEU A 44 -12.29 22.17 -14.62
N ASP A 45 -13.17 21.91 -15.57
CA ASP A 45 -14.44 22.60 -15.69
C ASP A 45 -15.43 22.22 -14.59
N ASN A 46 -16.45 23.03 -14.39
CA ASN A 46 -17.57 22.70 -13.51
C ASN A 46 -18.25 21.39 -13.94
N GLY A 47 -18.59 20.54 -12.97
CA GLY A 47 -19.24 19.25 -13.23
C GLY A 47 -18.31 18.16 -13.78
N ALA A 48 -16.99 18.37 -13.80
CA ALA A 48 -16.02 17.40 -14.30
C ALA A 48 -16.16 16.04 -13.59
N ARG A 49 -16.05 14.97 -14.36
CA ARG A 49 -16.14 13.58 -13.91
C ARG A 49 -14.75 13.03 -13.68
N ILE A 50 -14.46 12.71 -12.42
CA ILE A 50 -13.13 12.30 -11.95
C ILE A 50 -13.17 10.85 -11.50
N LEU A 51 -12.18 10.06 -11.91
CA LEU A 51 -11.94 8.70 -11.43
C LEU A 51 -10.57 8.61 -10.76
N ASP A 52 -10.56 8.21 -9.50
CA ASP A 52 -9.34 7.88 -8.74
C ASP A 52 -9.21 6.34 -8.71
N ILE A 53 -8.20 5.79 -9.40
CA ILE A 53 -7.93 4.34 -9.47
C ILE A 53 -6.80 3.95 -8.54
N ALA A 54 -6.94 2.77 -7.90
CA ALA A 54 -6.10 2.32 -6.79
C ALA A 54 -6.06 3.39 -5.67
N CYS A 55 -7.25 3.86 -5.30
CA CYS A 55 -7.44 5.04 -4.47
C CYS A 55 -7.13 4.81 -2.98
N GLY A 56 -6.98 3.56 -2.53
CA GLY A 56 -6.95 3.22 -1.10
C GLY A 56 -8.18 3.78 -0.39
N ASN A 57 -8.00 4.46 0.74
CA ASN A 57 -9.09 5.12 1.44
C ASN A 57 -9.46 6.50 0.87
N GLY A 58 -8.95 6.87 -0.32
CA GLY A 58 -9.45 8.00 -1.12
C GLY A 58 -8.73 9.33 -0.88
N ALA A 59 -7.44 9.33 -0.57
CA ALA A 59 -6.68 10.55 -0.32
C ALA A 59 -6.81 11.59 -1.44
N ILE A 60 -6.62 11.17 -2.71
CA ILE A 60 -6.69 12.09 -3.86
C ILE A 60 -8.13 12.44 -4.20
N ALA A 61 -9.05 11.48 -4.09
CA ALA A 61 -10.47 11.76 -4.27
C ALA A 61 -10.99 12.82 -3.27
N MET A 62 -10.52 12.80 -2.00
CA MET A 62 -10.84 13.82 -1.01
C MET A 62 -10.22 15.19 -1.34
N LEU A 63 -8.99 15.23 -1.89
CA LEU A 63 -8.44 16.49 -2.41
C LEU A 63 -9.32 17.06 -3.54
N ALA A 64 -9.83 16.19 -4.42
CA ALA A 64 -10.75 16.60 -5.48
C ALA A 64 -12.06 17.15 -4.91
N ALA A 65 -12.64 16.51 -3.89
CA ALA A 65 -13.83 16.99 -3.21
C ALA A 65 -13.59 18.36 -2.51
N GLY A 66 -12.42 18.54 -1.89
CA GLY A 66 -12.00 19.80 -1.29
C GLY A 66 -11.90 20.93 -2.31
N VAL A 67 -11.22 20.69 -3.43
CA VAL A 67 -11.12 21.67 -4.54
C VAL A 67 -12.50 21.99 -5.12
N SER A 68 -13.35 20.98 -5.29
CA SER A 68 -14.74 21.17 -5.74
C SER A 68 -15.51 22.12 -4.84
N LYS A 69 -15.47 21.88 -3.52
CA LYS A 69 -16.14 22.70 -2.50
C LYS A 69 -15.59 24.14 -2.48
N GLU A 70 -14.27 24.30 -2.42
CA GLU A 70 -13.60 25.60 -2.35
C GLU A 70 -13.85 26.48 -3.59
N ALA A 71 -13.90 25.86 -4.78
CA ALA A 71 -14.07 26.57 -6.05
C ALA A 71 -15.55 26.68 -6.49
N GLY A 72 -16.50 26.16 -5.71
CA GLY A 72 -17.91 26.09 -6.08
C GLY A 72 -18.16 25.28 -7.35
N LYS A 73 -17.40 24.17 -7.55
CA LYS A 73 -17.52 23.26 -8.69
C LYS A 73 -18.24 21.99 -8.26
N ASP A 74 -19.07 21.44 -9.13
CA ASP A 74 -19.87 20.24 -8.87
C ASP A 74 -19.17 18.99 -9.42
N PHE A 75 -17.96 18.69 -8.97
CA PHE A 75 -17.22 17.50 -9.44
C PHE A 75 -17.96 16.21 -9.12
N GLN A 76 -18.03 15.31 -10.10
CA GLN A 76 -18.56 13.96 -9.95
C GLN A 76 -17.40 12.99 -9.71
N ILE A 77 -17.14 12.67 -8.44
CA ILE A 77 -15.96 11.94 -8.04
C ILE A 77 -16.30 10.47 -7.79
N THR A 78 -15.60 9.59 -8.46
CA THR A 78 -15.62 8.14 -8.25
C THR A 78 -14.22 7.68 -7.87
N ALA A 79 -14.12 6.79 -6.90
CA ALA A 79 -12.85 6.24 -6.43
C ALA A 79 -12.96 4.72 -6.32
N CYS A 80 -11.98 3.98 -6.84
CA CYS A 80 -12.00 2.53 -6.79
C CYS A 80 -10.63 1.94 -6.44
N ASP A 81 -10.67 0.79 -5.76
CA ASP A 81 -9.47 0.04 -5.38
C ASP A 81 -9.74 -1.47 -5.46
N LEU A 82 -8.69 -2.27 -5.75
CA LEU A 82 -8.75 -3.72 -5.68
C LEU A 82 -8.89 -4.19 -4.22
N ALA A 83 -8.32 -3.45 -3.28
CA ALA A 83 -8.47 -3.68 -1.86
C ALA A 83 -9.89 -3.34 -1.37
N GLU A 84 -10.21 -3.78 -0.17
CA GLU A 84 -11.42 -3.38 0.53
C GLU A 84 -11.20 -2.01 1.18
N ILE A 85 -11.95 -1.01 0.70
CA ILE A 85 -11.90 0.36 1.19
C ILE A 85 -12.61 0.42 2.54
N ASN A 86 -12.03 1.11 3.53
CA ASN A 86 -12.69 1.30 4.81
C ASN A 86 -13.75 2.41 4.70
N GLU A 87 -14.96 2.12 5.13
CA GLU A 87 -16.04 3.11 5.18
C GLU A 87 -15.82 4.14 6.30
N ASN A 88 -15.11 3.74 7.37
CA ASN A 88 -14.83 4.56 8.56
C ASN A 88 -13.34 4.90 8.63
N VAL A 89 -12.93 6.00 8.02
CA VAL A 89 -11.55 6.49 8.15
C VAL A 89 -11.38 7.33 9.41
N THR A 90 -10.17 7.31 9.96
CA THR A 90 -9.79 8.21 11.05
C THR A 90 -9.58 9.60 10.50
N GLY A 91 -10.30 10.60 11.03
CA GLY A 91 -10.14 11.98 10.57
C GLY A 91 -11.13 12.93 11.23
N SER A 92 -11.03 14.21 10.89
CA SER A 92 -11.94 15.26 11.33
C SER A 92 -13.32 15.15 10.69
N ASP A 93 -14.31 15.91 11.21
CA ASP A 93 -15.65 15.99 10.61
C ASP A 93 -15.58 16.48 9.15
N ASP A 94 -14.63 17.36 8.81
CA ASP A 94 -14.42 17.83 7.45
C ASP A 94 -14.03 16.68 6.49
N ILE A 95 -13.22 15.72 6.94
CA ILE A 95 -12.85 14.54 6.16
C ILE A 95 -14.08 13.68 5.86
N ASN A 96 -14.94 13.47 6.84
CA ASN A 96 -16.18 12.71 6.68
C ASN A 96 -17.14 13.42 5.71
N GLU A 97 -17.24 14.75 5.76
CA GLU A 97 -18.04 15.54 4.82
C GLU A 97 -17.51 15.38 3.37
N LEU A 98 -16.19 15.51 3.17
CA LEU A 98 -15.58 15.36 1.85
C LEU A 98 -15.81 13.95 1.28
N ARG A 99 -15.67 12.92 2.11
CA ARG A 99 -15.92 11.53 1.71
C ARG A 99 -17.36 11.28 1.28
N GLY A 100 -18.32 11.93 1.91
CA GLY A 100 -19.76 11.83 1.56
C GLY A 100 -20.07 12.25 0.12
N ASN A 101 -19.18 13.01 -0.52
CA ASN A 101 -19.32 13.46 -1.91
C ASN A 101 -18.60 12.55 -2.93
N ILE A 102 -18.07 11.40 -2.50
CA ILE A 102 -17.28 10.47 -3.32
C ILE A 102 -18.01 9.13 -3.43
N LYS A 103 -18.08 8.58 -4.65
CA LYS A 103 -18.60 7.23 -4.89
C LYS A 103 -17.47 6.23 -4.82
N PHE A 104 -17.37 5.50 -3.72
CA PHE A 104 -16.35 4.46 -3.53
C PHE A 104 -16.80 3.10 -4.08
N GLN A 105 -15.84 2.35 -4.67
CA GLN A 105 -16.04 0.97 -5.13
C GLN A 105 -14.82 0.11 -4.77
N SER A 106 -15.00 -0.81 -3.83
CA SER A 106 -14.00 -1.83 -3.47
C SER A 106 -13.97 -2.98 -4.49
N LYS A 107 -12.88 -3.75 -4.49
CA LYS A 107 -12.71 -4.99 -5.30
C LYS A 107 -12.73 -4.72 -6.80
N VAL A 108 -12.25 -3.56 -7.21
CA VAL A 108 -12.13 -3.14 -8.61
C VAL A 108 -10.65 -3.04 -8.98
N GLY A 109 -10.19 -3.97 -9.82
CA GLY A 109 -8.82 -3.94 -10.38
C GLY A 109 -8.71 -2.97 -11.54
N ASN A 110 -7.55 -2.34 -11.67
CA ASN A 110 -7.26 -1.36 -12.71
C ASN A 110 -7.32 -1.94 -14.13
N GLU A 111 -7.13 -3.25 -14.26
CA GLU A 111 -7.12 -3.99 -15.52
C GLU A 111 -8.51 -4.24 -16.10
N LYS A 112 -9.57 -3.99 -15.31
CA LYS A 112 -10.95 -4.16 -15.73
C LYS A 112 -11.87 -3.22 -14.95
N LEU A 113 -12.00 -2.01 -15.44
CA LEU A 113 -12.82 -0.97 -14.82
C LEU A 113 -14.31 -1.15 -15.16
N PRO A 114 -15.24 -1.19 -14.19
CA PRO A 114 -16.67 -1.44 -14.44
C PRO A 114 -17.42 -0.20 -14.95
N PHE A 115 -16.72 0.67 -15.67
CA PHE A 115 -17.27 1.92 -16.19
C PHE A 115 -17.39 1.89 -17.71
N LYS A 116 -18.32 2.66 -18.26
CA LYS A 116 -18.50 2.81 -19.72
C LYS A 116 -17.32 3.57 -20.33
N ALA A 117 -17.07 3.34 -21.61
CA ALA A 117 -16.10 4.14 -22.37
C ALA A 117 -16.50 5.63 -22.34
N GLY A 118 -15.52 6.51 -22.24
CA GLY A 118 -15.74 7.95 -22.27
C GLY A 118 -16.47 8.53 -21.04
N SER A 119 -16.39 7.85 -19.89
CA SER A 119 -17.13 8.25 -18.68
C SER A 119 -16.47 9.33 -17.86
N PHE A 120 -15.16 9.56 -18.02
CA PHE A 120 -14.39 10.45 -17.13
C PHE A 120 -13.59 11.49 -17.90
N ASP A 121 -13.52 12.69 -17.37
CA ASP A 121 -12.77 13.81 -17.92
C ASP A 121 -11.34 13.84 -17.36
N LEU A 122 -11.17 13.33 -16.14
CA LEU A 122 -9.88 13.10 -15.50
C LEU A 122 -9.85 11.70 -14.87
N VAL A 123 -8.79 10.95 -15.13
CA VAL A 123 -8.43 9.74 -14.37
C VAL A 123 -7.13 10.02 -13.62
N VAL A 124 -7.09 9.69 -12.33
CA VAL A 124 -5.90 9.87 -11.49
C VAL A 124 -5.47 8.56 -10.86
N SER A 125 -4.17 8.42 -10.56
CA SER A 125 -3.61 7.36 -9.74
C SER A 125 -2.43 7.88 -8.93
N HIS A 126 -2.37 7.54 -7.66
CA HIS A 126 -1.30 7.96 -6.76
C HIS A 126 -0.67 6.76 -6.06
N TYR A 127 0.50 6.34 -6.55
CA TYR A 127 1.27 5.18 -6.07
C TYR A 127 0.47 3.87 -6.02
N GLY A 128 -0.32 3.59 -7.07
CA GLY A 128 -1.17 2.41 -7.11
C GLY A 128 -1.21 1.70 -8.46
N LEU A 129 -1.16 2.43 -9.57
CA LEU A 129 -1.24 1.85 -10.91
C LEU A 129 -0.13 0.82 -11.20
N GLU A 130 1.06 1.07 -10.68
CA GLU A 130 2.25 0.24 -10.88
C GLU A 130 2.19 -1.14 -10.20
N TYR A 131 1.23 -1.36 -9.32
CA TYR A 131 1.03 -2.67 -8.68
C TYR A 131 0.23 -3.65 -9.55
N GLY A 132 -0.43 -3.15 -10.61
CA GLY A 132 -1.20 -3.92 -11.56
C GLY A 132 -0.44 -4.31 -12.83
N ASP A 133 -1.15 -4.91 -13.77
CA ASP A 133 -0.69 -5.12 -15.15
C ASP A 133 -0.79 -3.79 -15.92
N LEU A 134 0.31 -3.06 -16.04
CA LEU A 134 0.35 -1.73 -16.63
C LEU A 134 -0.26 -1.66 -18.04
N PRO A 135 0.08 -2.55 -19.01
CA PRO A 135 -0.52 -2.54 -20.33
C PRO A 135 -2.04 -2.62 -20.32
N HIS A 136 -2.60 -3.53 -19.52
CA HIS A 136 -4.06 -3.68 -19.39
C HIS A 136 -4.68 -2.50 -18.65
N SER A 137 -4.07 -2.03 -17.56
CA SER A 137 -4.53 -0.88 -16.79
C SER A 137 -4.56 0.40 -17.63
N ILE A 138 -3.51 0.67 -18.42
CA ILE A 138 -3.47 1.84 -19.32
C ILE A 138 -4.52 1.71 -20.45
N SER A 139 -4.77 0.51 -20.96
CA SER A 139 -5.82 0.28 -21.94
C SER A 139 -7.21 0.62 -21.36
N GLU A 140 -7.49 0.22 -20.13
CA GLU A 140 -8.74 0.54 -19.45
C GLU A 140 -8.86 2.03 -19.12
N VAL A 141 -7.79 2.67 -18.63
CA VAL A 141 -7.75 4.12 -18.43
C VAL A 141 -8.09 4.85 -19.74
N ARG A 142 -7.44 4.49 -20.85
CA ARG A 142 -7.74 5.06 -22.16
C ARG A 142 -9.21 4.86 -22.57
N ARG A 143 -9.77 3.68 -22.30
CA ARG A 143 -11.16 3.35 -22.64
C ARG A 143 -12.16 4.19 -21.87
N VAL A 144 -11.94 4.40 -20.57
CA VAL A 144 -12.88 5.13 -19.72
C VAL A 144 -12.76 6.65 -19.82
N LEU A 145 -11.64 7.17 -20.34
CA LEU A 145 -11.46 8.60 -20.60
C LEU A 145 -12.36 9.09 -21.73
N ALA A 146 -12.98 10.22 -21.50
CA ALA A 146 -13.71 10.97 -22.54
C ALA A 146 -12.74 11.50 -23.61
N PRO A 147 -13.22 11.78 -24.83
CA PRO A 147 -12.42 12.52 -25.82
C PRO A 147 -11.92 13.84 -25.22
N GLY A 148 -10.60 14.07 -25.26
CA GLY A 148 -9.96 15.22 -24.63
C GLY A 148 -9.70 15.10 -23.12
N GLY A 149 -10.13 14.01 -22.51
CA GLY A 149 -9.85 13.74 -21.08
C GLY A 149 -8.37 13.47 -20.81
N THR A 150 -7.97 13.69 -19.57
CA THR A 150 -6.57 13.63 -19.13
C THR A 150 -6.37 12.47 -18.16
N PHE A 151 -5.20 11.80 -18.25
CA PHE A 151 -4.71 10.87 -17.25
C PHE A 151 -3.48 11.46 -16.54
N VAL A 152 -3.51 11.46 -15.21
CA VAL A 152 -2.40 11.92 -14.37
C VAL A 152 -2.06 10.84 -13.35
N ALA A 153 -0.79 10.45 -13.27
CA ALA A 153 -0.33 9.50 -12.27
C ALA A 153 0.99 9.95 -11.62
N LEU A 154 1.07 9.74 -10.30
CA LEU A 154 2.34 9.67 -9.60
C LEU A 154 2.62 8.20 -9.29
N ALA A 155 3.76 7.69 -9.72
CA ALA A 155 4.17 6.31 -9.56
C ALA A 155 5.60 6.20 -9.05
N HIS A 156 5.94 5.09 -8.40
CA HIS A 156 7.30 4.82 -7.96
C HIS A 156 8.21 4.62 -9.16
N HIS A 157 9.30 5.39 -9.22
CA HIS A 157 10.35 5.17 -10.20
C HIS A 157 11.28 4.05 -9.73
N SER A 158 11.69 3.17 -10.65
CA SER A 158 12.53 1.99 -10.35
C SER A 158 13.85 2.34 -9.66
N ASP A 159 14.39 3.53 -9.91
CA ASP A 159 15.65 4.00 -9.38
C ASP A 159 15.50 5.03 -8.25
N SER A 160 14.26 5.20 -7.74
CA SER A 160 14.05 6.07 -6.59
C SER A 160 14.73 5.52 -5.33
N PRO A 161 15.19 6.37 -4.41
CA PRO A 161 15.80 5.93 -3.15
C PRO A 161 14.89 4.97 -2.35
N LEU A 162 13.57 5.21 -2.37
CA LEU A 162 12.58 4.35 -1.72
C LEU A 162 12.59 2.92 -2.29
N ILE A 163 12.56 2.78 -3.61
CA ILE A 163 12.57 1.46 -4.26
C ILE A 163 13.93 0.77 -4.09
N GLN A 164 15.03 1.51 -4.10
CA GLN A 164 16.36 0.95 -3.84
C GLN A 164 16.48 0.45 -2.40
N ALA A 165 15.99 1.21 -1.41
CA ALA A 165 15.93 0.79 -0.01
C ALA A 165 15.08 -0.49 0.15
N ALA A 166 13.86 -0.51 -0.39
CA ALA A 166 12.97 -1.67 -0.34
C ALA A 166 13.58 -2.92 -1.01
N ARG A 167 14.31 -2.75 -2.13
CA ARG A 167 15.04 -3.86 -2.76
C ARG A 167 16.18 -4.39 -1.89
N SER A 168 16.91 -3.49 -1.20
CA SER A 168 17.97 -3.87 -0.28
C SER A 168 17.42 -4.65 0.91
N GLU A 169 16.36 -4.15 1.53
CA GLU A 169 15.67 -4.83 2.63
C GLU A 169 15.13 -6.20 2.18
N SER A 170 14.47 -6.27 1.03
CA SER A 170 13.95 -7.53 0.49
C SER A 170 15.06 -8.58 0.31
N LYS A 171 16.25 -8.17 -0.18
CA LYS A 171 17.40 -9.06 -0.28
C LYS A 171 17.85 -9.56 1.09
N THR A 172 17.89 -8.67 2.08
CA THR A 172 18.21 -9.00 3.46
C THR A 172 17.24 -10.03 4.03
N TYR A 173 15.92 -9.79 3.89
CA TYR A 173 14.91 -10.73 4.35
C TYR A 173 15.02 -12.11 3.67
N VAL A 174 15.22 -12.13 2.35
CA VAL A 174 15.40 -13.40 1.61
C VAL A 174 16.63 -14.14 2.11
N SER A 175 17.76 -13.48 2.31
CA SER A 175 18.97 -14.10 2.83
C SER A 175 18.77 -14.63 4.26
N VAL A 176 18.20 -13.84 5.16
CA VAL A 176 17.95 -14.26 6.56
C VAL A 176 16.99 -15.46 6.63
N LEU A 177 15.91 -15.43 5.85
CA LEU A 177 14.88 -16.45 5.91
C LEU A 177 15.24 -17.72 5.14
N LYS A 178 15.88 -17.59 3.96
CA LYS A 178 16.17 -18.72 3.08
C LYS A 178 17.61 -19.20 3.20
N ASP A 179 18.58 -18.33 3.03
CA ASP A 179 19.99 -18.73 2.94
C ASP A 179 20.57 -19.07 4.32
N LEU A 180 20.34 -18.21 5.31
CA LEU A 180 20.76 -18.45 6.69
C LEU A 180 19.79 -19.32 7.47
N ASN A 181 18.55 -19.47 6.98
CA ASN A 181 17.49 -20.26 7.60
C ASN A 181 17.35 -20.02 9.13
N ILE A 182 17.44 -18.76 9.57
CA ILE A 182 17.44 -18.38 11.00
C ILE A 182 16.20 -18.94 11.70
N LEU A 183 15.01 -18.78 11.10
CA LEU A 183 13.77 -19.28 11.71
C LEU A 183 13.76 -20.82 11.84
N GLY A 184 14.32 -21.53 10.85
CA GLY A 184 14.44 -22.99 10.91
C GLY A 184 15.39 -23.42 12.05
N ARG A 185 16.51 -22.72 12.22
CA ARG A 185 17.46 -22.97 13.32
C ARG A 185 16.82 -22.70 14.69
N VAL A 186 16.11 -21.57 14.84
CA VAL A 186 15.38 -21.23 16.08
C VAL A 186 14.29 -22.25 16.37
N ARG A 187 13.52 -22.66 15.37
CA ARG A 187 12.49 -23.70 15.51
C ARG A 187 13.09 -25.04 15.96
N ALA A 188 14.21 -25.45 15.37
CA ALA A 188 14.92 -26.67 15.77
C ALA A 188 15.42 -26.59 17.22
N TYR A 189 15.96 -25.45 17.65
CA TYR A 189 16.38 -25.23 19.02
C TYR A 189 15.23 -25.37 20.03
N PHE A 190 14.13 -24.65 19.81
CA PHE A 190 12.95 -24.73 20.69
C PHE A 190 12.28 -26.10 20.63
N GLY A 191 12.27 -26.74 19.47
CA GLY A 191 11.78 -28.13 19.34
C GLY A 191 12.59 -29.14 20.17
N ALA A 192 13.91 -28.96 20.24
CA ALA A 192 14.78 -29.81 21.07
C ALA A 192 14.65 -29.52 22.57
N LEU A 193 14.27 -28.29 22.97
CA LEU A 193 13.93 -28.00 24.36
C LEU A 193 12.65 -28.68 24.81
N GLY A 194 11.68 -28.87 23.90
CA GLY A 194 10.39 -29.44 24.22
C GLY A 194 9.61 -28.65 25.27
N ASN A 195 8.83 -29.33 26.10
CA ASN A 195 8.07 -28.75 27.21
C ASN A 195 8.49 -29.40 28.54
N PRO A 196 9.68 -29.06 29.10
CA PRO A 196 10.14 -29.59 30.35
C PRO A 196 9.20 -29.19 31.50
N THR A 197 8.90 -30.16 32.38
CA THR A 197 7.97 -29.98 33.50
C THR A 197 8.69 -29.68 34.82
N ASN A 198 9.98 -29.89 34.87
CA ASN A 198 10.82 -29.61 36.03
C ASN A 198 12.24 -29.14 35.64
N GLN A 199 12.99 -28.71 36.65
CA GLN A 199 14.31 -28.10 36.46
C GLN A 199 15.36 -29.08 35.89
N GLN A 200 15.27 -30.35 36.25
CA GLN A 200 16.21 -31.37 35.77
C GLN A 200 15.95 -31.66 34.28
N GLU A 201 14.70 -31.84 33.88
CA GLU A 201 14.32 -32.01 32.47
C GLU A 201 14.76 -30.82 31.61
N LEU A 202 14.62 -29.58 32.15
CA LEU A 202 15.07 -28.39 31.47
C LEU A 202 16.58 -28.40 31.25
N GLN A 203 17.36 -28.75 32.29
CA GLN A 203 18.81 -28.84 32.17
C GLN A 203 19.26 -29.89 31.14
N ASP A 204 18.64 -31.06 31.15
CA ASP A 204 18.95 -32.13 30.20
C ASP A 204 18.57 -31.73 28.76
N ALA A 205 17.44 -31.06 28.59
CA ALA A 205 17.01 -30.51 27.30
C ALA A 205 17.97 -29.43 26.79
N MET A 206 18.42 -28.52 27.65
CA MET A 206 19.40 -27.47 27.31
C MET A 206 20.74 -28.06 26.88
N ILE A 207 21.23 -29.14 27.57
CA ILE A 207 22.45 -29.82 27.19
C ILE A 207 22.31 -30.44 25.78
N LYS A 208 21.19 -31.10 25.49
CA LYS A 208 20.89 -31.67 24.16
C LYS A 208 20.76 -30.62 23.09
N ALA A 209 20.13 -29.47 23.40
CA ALA A 209 19.90 -28.39 22.47
C ALA A 209 21.13 -27.47 22.25
N ARG A 210 22.21 -27.63 23.02
CA ARG A 210 23.42 -26.79 22.93
C ARG A 210 23.99 -26.66 21.52
N PRO A 211 24.15 -27.70 20.70
CA PRO A 211 24.66 -27.57 19.33
C PRO A 211 23.74 -26.71 18.46
N LEU A 212 22.41 -26.80 18.69
CA LEU A 212 21.42 -26.02 17.96
C LEU A 212 21.46 -24.54 18.39
N SER A 213 21.68 -24.24 19.68
CA SER A 213 21.92 -22.88 20.16
C SER A 213 23.17 -22.28 19.51
N THR A 214 24.26 -23.02 19.39
CA THR A 214 25.45 -22.60 18.66
C THR A 214 25.12 -22.26 17.21
N SER A 215 24.38 -23.14 16.52
CA SER A 215 23.94 -22.91 15.15
C SER A 215 23.10 -21.65 14.98
N VAL A 216 22.20 -21.34 15.92
CA VAL A 216 21.42 -20.09 15.92
C VAL A 216 22.37 -18.88 16.03
N ASN A 217 23.28 -18.92 17.01
CA ASN A 217 24.22 -17.82 17.24
C ASN A 217 25.15 -17.56 16.05
N GLU A 218 25.65 -18.61 15.39
CA GLU A 218 26.46 -18.52 14.17
C GLU A 218 25.65 -17.88 13.03
N GLY A 219 24.37 -18.27 12.85
CA GLY A 219 23.48 -17.67 11.87
C GLY A 219 23.27 -16.17 12.13
N VAL A 220 22.99 -15.80 13.38
CA VAL A 220 22.84 -14.40 13.80
C VAL A 220 24.12 -13.59 13.60
N ALA A 221 25.28 -14.17 13.96
CA ALA A 221 26.59 -13.52 13.78
C ALA A 221 26.86 -13.28 12.27
N THR A 222 26.54 -14.25 11.41
CA THR A 222 26.69 -14.13 9.96
C THR A 222 25.76 -13.03 9.43
N MET A 223 24.51 -12.99 9.86
CA MET A 223 23.55 -11.96 9.50
C MET A 223 24.09 -10.57 9.86
N LYS A 224 24.52 -10.34 11.11
CA LYS A 224 25.07 -9.06 11.54
C LYS A 224 26.31 -8.63 10.76
N LYS A 225 27.13 -9.58 10.34
CA LYS A 225 28.32 -9.30 9.51
C LYS A 225 27.94 -8.89 8.09
N GLN A 226 26.93 -9.55 7.51
CA GLN A 226 26.47 -9.25 6.14
C GLN A 226 25.62 -7.98 6.06
N TYR A 227 24.89 -7.67 7.12
CA TYR A 227 23.93 -6.57 7.19
C TYR A 227 24.13 -5.73 8.48
N PRO A 228 25.21 -4.96 8.57
CA PRO A 228 25.60 -4.27 9.81
C PRO A 228 24.64 -3.17 10.27
N ASN A 229 23.75 -2.72 9.39
CA ASN A 229 22.77 -1.65 9.67
C ASN A 229 21.31 -2.17 9.73
N SER A 230 21.10 -3.47 9.86
CA SER A 230 19.79 -4.05 10.11
C SER A 230 19.57 -4.20 11.61
N ASP A 231 18.99 -3.16 12.23
CA ASP A 231 18.49 -3.21 13.61
C ASP A 231 17.08 -3.81 13.66
#